data_e05b3907db542adb83a735a6809ce834
#
_entry.id   e05b3907db542adb83a735a6809ce834
#
_cell.length_a   1.000
_cell.length_b   1.000
_cell.length_c   1.000
_cell.angle_alpha   90.00
_cell.angle_beta   90.00
_cell.angle_gamma   90.00
#
_symmetry.space_group_name_H-M   'P 1'
#
loop_
_entity.id
_entity.type
_entity.pdbx_description
1 polymer ?
#
loop_
_entity_poly.entity_id
_entity_poly.type
_entity_poly.pdbx_seq_one_letter_code
_entity_poly.pdbx_strand_id
1 'polypeptide(L)'
;MNTAPLVPVRRPRLCFVNLDAFPALVKGHESQRIGGEEVQHALLSTLFAAEGYDVDLVTGDFGQDDGMVAQGVRVLKSFRADAGVPVVRFVHPRWTLLHAALRRSNADVFYVSCAGALVGWVAWFAQLHGRRVVFRVASDTDCDPARLLVRHARDRWLYHYGLHRADAVLAQTAHQVELLRRHHRIDAAVVPMALEPPAADRPAAARDIDVLWVANLRSLKRPELFVQVAQHLPGLRFHLVGGAMRDEPEVTTQLQRQAAAVPNLRLHGRVGYHDTLALVARARLFASTSLTEGFPNTFLQAWSRGVPTVSFFDPDGLATRHGIGVRVESVAQMAAQIEMLNGDPARLAHMSAACVAFMQRHHDRESVLRPYIDAFARPVAAFVPT
;
A
#
# COMPACT_ATOMS: atom_id res chain seq x y z
N MET A 1 0.14 44.63 28.87
CA MET A 1 -0.27 43.41 28.17
C MET A 1 1.00 42.72 27.67
N ASN A 2 1.40 41.66 28.36
CA ASN A 2 2.65 40.94 28.08
C ASN A 2 2.33 39.85 27.06
N THR A 3 2.54 40.07 25.76
CA THR A 3 2.45 39.04 24.73
C THR A 3 3.72 38.21 24.84
N ALA A 4 3.59 37.04 25.50
CA ALA A 4 4.64 36.05 25.45
C ALA A 4 4.92 35.70 23.97
N PRO A 5 6.19 35.62 23.55
CA PRO A 5 6.51 35.24 22.17
C PRO A 5 5.96 33.85 21.91
N LEU A 6 5.17 33.68 20.84
CA LEU A 6 4.73 32.39 20.33
C LEU A 6 6.01 31.62 19.98
N VAL A 7 6.40 30.71 20.84
CA VAL A 7 7.46 29.74 20.53
C VAL A 7 7.02 29.02 19.25
N PRO A 8 7.77 29.03 18.16
CA PRO A 8 7.41 28.34 16.96
C PRO A 8 7.24 26.84 17.31
N VAL A 9 6.04 26.31 17.10
CA VAL A 9 5.76 24.91 17.36
C VAL A 9 6.68 24.08 16.46
N ARG A 10 7.73 23.51 17.04
CA ARG A 10 8.68 22.67 16.31
C ARG A 10 7.91 21.53 15.66
N ARG A 11 8.08 21.35 14.35
CA ARG A 11 7.54 20.17 13.67
C ARG A 11 8.14 18.90 14.29
N PRO A 12 7.32 17.85 14.50
CA PRO A 12 7.84 16.60 15.05
C PRO A 12 8.80 15.95 14.05
N ARG A 13 9.84 15.29 14.56
CA ARG A 13 10.68 14.39 13.79
C ARG A 13 9.92 13.08 13.58
N LEU A 14 9.84 12.63 12.34
CA LEU A 14 9.08 11.45 11.93
C LEU A 14 9.99 10.28 11.64
N CYS A 15 9.60 9.08 12.04
CA CYS A 15 10.26 7.84 11.66
C CYS A 15 9.24 6.87 11.06
N PHE A 16 9.39 6.59 9.78
CA PHE A 16 8.65 5.54 9.09
C PHE A 16 9.36 4.21 9.32
N VAL A 17 8.62 3.18 9.74
CA VAL A 17 9.21 1.87 10.06
C VAL A 17 8.61 0.80 9.16
N ASN A 18 9.40 0.36 8.18
CA ASN A 18 9.03 -0.75 7.30
C ASN A 18 10.30 -1.46 6.82
N LEU A 19 10.42 -2.74 7.17
CA LEU A 19 11.66 -3.51 6.95
C LEU A 19 11.96 -3.77 5.48
N ASP A 20 10.97 -3.66 4.60
CA ASP A 20 11.08 -3.97 3.17
C ASP A 20 10.94 -2.72 2.26
N ALA A 21 10.88 -1.49 2.84
CA ALA A 21 10.60 -0.27 2.07
C ALA A 21 11.80 0.30 1.29
N PHE A 22 13.04 -0.04 1.63
CA PHE A 22 14.23 0.51 0.98
C PHE A 22 14.23 0.35 -0.55
N PRO A 23 13.90 -0.83 -1.13
CA PRO A 23 13.85 -1.01 -2.59
C PRO A 23 12.80 -0.15 -3.30
N ALA A 24 11.76 0.30 -2.57
CA ALA A 24 10.76 1.20 -3.12
C ALA A 24 11.22 2.67 -3.09
N LEU A 25 12.11 3.04 -2.17
CA LEU A 25 12.64 4.40 -2.03
C LEU A 25 13.81 4.66 -3.00
N VAL A 26 14.64 3.67 -3.28
CA VAL A 26 15.90 3.81 -4.06
C VAL A 26 15.84 2.98 -5.33
N LYS A 27 16.08 3.63 -6.48
CA LYS A 27 16.18 2.94 -7.79
C LYS A 27 17.37 1.98 -7.81
N GLY A 28 17.30 0.95 -8.64
CA GLY A 28 18.38 -0.05 -8.79
C GLY A 28 18.16 -1.31 -7.94
N HIS A 29 17.06 -1.39 -7.21
CA HIS A 29 16.69 -2.55 -6.40
C HIS A 29 15.41 -3.24 -6.91
N GLU A 30 15.08 -3.07 -8.19
CA GLU A 30 13.83 -3.56 -8.81
C GLU A 30 13.70 -5.09 -8.80
N SER A 31 14.82 -5.81 -8.65
CA SER A 31 14.82 -7.27 -8.47
C SER A 31 14.27 -7.72 -7.11
N GLN A 32 14.21 -6.82 -6.14
CA GLN A 32 13.63 -7.07 -4.83
C GLN A 32 12.09 -7.07 -4.90
N ARG A 33 11.48 -7.75 -3.95
CA ARG A 33 10.03 -7.73 -3.81
C ARG A 33 9.60 -6.35 -3.30
N ILE A 34 8.69 -5.70 -4.02
CA ILE A 34 8.04 -4.46 -3.61
C ILE A 34 6.54 -4.73 -3.54
N GLY A 35 5.93 -4.49 -2.39
CA GLY A 35 4.48 -4.53 -2.18
C GLY A 35 3.88 -3.14 -2.11
N GLY A 36 2.57 -3.08 -1.96
CA GLY A 36 1.84 -1.81 -1.89
C GLY A 36 2.22 -0.97 -0.68
N GLU A 37 2.48 -1.61 0.46
CA GLU A 37 2.82 -0.89 1.70
C GLU A 37 4.24 -0.35 1.70
N GLU A 38 5.20 -1.06 1.10
CA GLU A 38 6.55 -0.58 0.90
C GLU A 38 6.57 0.69 0.05
N VAL A 39 5.79 0.70 -1.04
CA VAL A 39 5.59 1.89 -1.88
C VAL A 39 4.95 3.03 -1.07
N GLN A 40 3.94 2.74 -0.26
CA GLN A 40 3.29 3.77 0.57
C GLN A 40 4.23 4.38 1.60
N HIS A 41 5.09 3.59 2.27
CA HIS A 41 6.09 4.12 3.18
C HIS A 41 7.12 5.01 2.46
N ALA A 42 7.60 4.58 1.28
CA ALA A 42 8.52 5.36 0.48
C ALA A 42 7.89 6.70 0.02
N LEU A 43 6.67 6.67 -0.51
CA LEU A 43 5.98 7.87 -0.99
C LEU A 43 5.64 8.83 0.16
N LEU A 44 5.07 8.33 1.26
CA LEU A 44 4.72 9.19 2.40
C LEU A 44 5.97 9.81 3.02
N SER A 45 7.03 9.04 3.26
CA SER A 45 8.28 9.57 3.82
C SER A 45 8.87 10.66 2.94
N THR A 46 8.89 10.46 1.61
CA THR A 46 9.38 11.45 0.64
C THR A 46 8.50 12.70 0.61
N LEU A 47 7.17 12.55 0.66
CA LEU A 47 6.25 13.68 0.69
C LEU A 47 6.45 14.52 1.96
N PHE A 48 6.58 13.89 3.14
CA PHE A 48 6.85 14.60 4.38
C PHE A 48 8.22 15.29 4.38
N ALA A 49 9.26 14.65 3.85
CA ALA A 49 10.58 15.28 3.68
C ALA A 49 10.52 16.50 2.77
N ALA A 50 9.76 16.45 1.68
CA ALA A 50 9.53 17.56 0.77
C ALA A 50 8.69 18.70 1.38
N GLU A 51 7.92 18.43 2.46
CA GLU A 51 7.26 19.44 3.29
C GLU A 51 8.19 20.06 4.36
N GLY A 52 9.45 19.62 4.42
CA GLY A 52 10.44 20.14 5.37
C GLY A 52 10.34 19.52 6.77
N TYR A 53 9.79 18.31 6.89
CA TYR A 53 9.93 17.51 8.11
C TYR A 53 11.29 16.81 8.15
N ASP A 54 11.85 16.61 9.35
CA ASP A 54 12.94 15.67 9.57
C ASP A 54 12.37 14.25 9.49
N VAL A 55 12.75 13.48 8.47
CA VAL A 55 12.17 12.16 8.20
C VAL A 55 13.24 11.09 8.16
N ASP A 56 13.04 10.05 8.97
CA ASP A 56 13.82 8.81 8.94
C ASP A 56 12.97 7.67 8.39
N LEU A 57 13.62 6.74 7.68
CA LEU A 57 13.08 5.43 7.34
C LEU A 57 13.94 4.35 8.01
N VAL A 58 13.37 3.65 9.00
CA VAL A 58 13.98 2.43 9.56
C VAL A 58 13.57 1.24 8.70
N THR A 59 14.56 0.58 8.10
CA THR A 59 14.35 -0.52 7.15
C THR A 59 15.33 -1.68 7.42
N GLY A 60 15.18 -2.79 6.69
CA GLY A 60 16.14 -3.89 6.70
C GLY A 60 17.49 -3.49 6.14
N ASP A 61 18.47 -4.37 6.34
CA ASP A 61 19.80 -4.24 5.72
C ASP A 61 19.81 -4.93 4.36
N PHE A 62 19.80 -4.12 3.30
CA PHE A 62 19.92 -4.53 1.88
C PHE A 62 21.35 -4.29 1.33
N GLY A 63 22.31 -3.95 2.20
CA GLY A 63 23.68 -3.59 1.80
C GLY A 63 23.89 -2.08 1.61
N GLN A 64 22.87 -1.24 1.84
CA GLN A 64 22.99 0.22 1.78
C GLN A 64 23.88 0.76 2.91
N ASP A 65 24.38 2.00 2.77
CA ASP A 65 25.07 2.69 3.85
C ASP A 65 24.08 3.13 4.94
N ASP A 66 24.43 2.91 6.22
CA ASP A 66 23.61 3.33 7.35
C ASP A 66 23.64 4.85 7.49
N GLY A 67 22.47 5.46 7.52
CA GLY A 67 22.31 6.92 7.58
C GLY A 67 22.42 7.64 6.24
N MET A 68 22.48 6.93 5.12
CA MET A 68 22.39 7.55 3.79
C MET A 68 21.09 8.36 3.65
N VAL A 69 21.14 9.39 2.82
CA VAL A 69 19.95 10.19 2.50
C VAL A 69 19.49 9.91 1.06
N ALA A 70 18.24 9.54 0.92
CA ALA A 70 17.60 9.32 -0.38
C ALA A 70 16.28 10.11 -0.45
N GLN A 71 16.09 10.92 -1.48
CA GLN A 71 14.89 11.74 -1.67
C GLN A 71 14.51 12.60 -0.43
N GLY A 72 15.52 13.10 0.32
CA GLY A 72 15.32 13.87 1.55
C GLY A 72 15.04 13.04 2.81
N VAL A 73 14.97 11.71 2.69
CA VAL A 73 14.73 10.76 3.79
C VAL A 73 16.03 10.14 4.24
N ARG A 74 16.35 10.20 5.55
CA ARG A 74 17.50 9.50 6.11
C ARG A 74 17.14 8.02 6.36
N VAL A 75 17.91 7.12 5.76
CA VAL A 75 17.70 5.66 5.83
C VAL A 75 18.55 5.05 6.95
N LEU A 76 17.91 4.40 7.90
CA LEU A 76 18.54 3.72 9.02
C LEU A 76 18.35 2.21 8.89
N LYS A 77 19.50 1.48 8.85
CA LYS A 77 19.45 0.01 8.75
C LYS A 77 19.10 -0.61 10.09
N SER A 78 18.29 -1.66 10.06
CA SER A 78 18.08 -2.56 11.19
C SER A 78 18.90 -3.86 11.00
N PHE A 79 18.26 -4.94 10.61
CA PHE A 79 18.86 -6.25 10.47
C PHE A 79 18.64 -6.84 9.07
N ARG A 80 19.48 -7.79 8.69
CA ARG A 80 19.27 -8.57 7.47
C ARG A 80 18.18 -9.62 7.71
N ALA A 81 17.32 -9.83 6.73
CA ALA A 81 16.20 -10.78 6.82
C ALA A 81 16.64 -12.23 7.10
N ASP A 82 17.82 -12.61 6.59
CA ASP A 82 18.45 -13.94 6.74
C ASP A 82 19.32 -14.07 8.00
N ALA A 83 19.59 -12.98 8.73
CA ALA A 83 20.51 -12.98 9.87
C ALA A 83 19.96 -13.73 11.09
N GLY A 84 20.88 -14.35 11.81
CA GLY A 84 20.63 -14.98 13.12
C GLY A 84 20.24 -16.45 13.05
N VAL A 85 20.43 -17.14 14.17
CA VAL A 85 20.12 -18.56 14.34
C VAL A 85 18.62 -18.74 14.60
N PRO A 86 17.95 -19.73 13.97
CA PRO A 86 16.57 -20.08 14.30
C PRO A 86 16.34 -20.15 15.83
N VAL A 87 15.15 -19.77 16.30
CA VAL A 87 14.76 -19.65 17.70
C VAL A 87 15.29 -18.38 18.38
N VAL A 88 16.60 -18.09 18.33
CA VAL A 88 17.19 -16.93 19.00
C VAL A 88 17.08 -15.65 18.18
N ARG A 89 17.03 -15.77 16.83
CA ARG A 89 17.04 -14.64 15.90
C ARG A 89 15.89 -13.63 16.12
N PHE A 90 14.82 -14.05 16.78
CA PHE A 90 13.72 -13.15 17.11
C PHE A 90 14.15 -12.05 18.09
N VAL A 91 14.97 -12.41 19.09
CA VAL A 91 15.52 -11.46 20.06
C VAL A 91 16.79 -10.82 19.46
N HIS A 92 17.80 -11.64 19.11
CA HIS A 92 19.03 -11.17 18.46
C HIS A 92 19.26 -11.93 17.15
N PRO A 93 19.46 -11.22 16.02
CA PRO A 93 19.69 -9.77 15.90
C PRO A 93 18.41 -8.92 15.70
N ARG A 94 17.23 -9.55 15.46
CA ARG A 94 16.08 -8.81 14.96
C ARG A 94 15.62 -7.70 15.89
N TRP A 95 15.22 -8.06 17.11
CA TRP A 95 14.74 -7.06 18.07
C TRP A 95 15.85 -6.08 18.49
N THR A 96 17.04 -6.58 18.81
CA THR A 96 18.12 -5.72 19.30
C THR A 96 18.60 -4.70 18.27
N LEU A 97 18.73 -5.10 16.98
CA LEU A 97 19.16 -4.18 15.93
C LEU A 97 18.03 -3.23 15.51
N LEU A 98 16.79 -3.69 15.50
CA LEU A 98 15.63 -2.81 15.31
C LEU A 98 15.56 -1.75 16.41
N HIS A 99 15.66 -2.16 17.68
CA HIS A 99 15.69 -1.23 18.81
C HIS A 99 16.81 -0.20 18.69
N ALA A 100 18.01 -0.62 18.30
CA ALA A 100 19.13 0.28 18.06
C ALA A 100 18.84 1.27 16.91
N ALA A 101 18.21 0.83 15.81
CA ALA A 101 17.83 1.70 14.70
C ALA A 101 16.76 2.72 15.11
N LEU A 102 15.73 2.29 15.85
CA LEU A 102 14.69 3.19 16.41
C LEU A 102 15.31 4.24 17.35
N ARG A 103 16.28 3.87 18.18
CA ARG A 103 17.01 4.84 19.03
C ARG A 103 17.81 5.86 18.23
N ARG A 104 18.49 5.43 17.15
CA ARG A 104 19.28 6.33 16.29
C ARG A 104 18.41 7.35 15.55
N SER A 105 17.14 7.02 15.25
CA SER A 105 16.22 7.97 14.63
C SER A 105 15.92 9.15 15.53
N ASN A 106 15.89 8.94 16.84
CA ASN A 106 15.49 9.94 17.84
C ASN A 106 14.19 10.68 17.45
N ALA A 107 13.26 9.95 16.83
CA ALA A 107 12.01 10.51 16.33
C ALA A 107 11.02 10.80 17.47
N ASP A 108 10.16 11.78 17.25
CA ASP A 108 9.05 12.12 18.16
C ASP A 108 7.84 11.23 17.88
N VAL A 109 7.66 10.84 16.61
CA VAL A 109 6.54 10.00 16.13
C VAL A 109 7.06 8.88 15.25
N PHE A 110 6.62 7.65 15.55
CA PHE A 110 6.87 6.45 14.76
C PHE A 110 5.61 6.08 13.99
N TYR A 111 5.73 5.94 12.67
CA TYR A 111 4.67 5.46 11.81
C TYR A 111 4.96 4.03 11.34
N VAL A 112 4.01 3.15 11.53
CA VAL A 112 4.10 1.74 11.13
C VAL A 112 2.78 1.28 10.53
N SER A 113 2.82 0.33 9.59
CA SER A 113 1.62 -0.25 8.99
C SER A 113 1.70 -1.77 8.86
N CYS A 114 0.60 -2.39 8.48
CA CYS A 114 0.39 -3.84 8.37
C CYS A 114 0.39 -4.59 9.72
N ALA A 115 -0.48 -5.59 9.80
CA ALA A 115 -0.53 -6.47 10.95
C ALA A 115 0.73 -7.34 11.05
N GLY A 116 1.35 -7.37 12.22
CA GLY A 116 2.53 -8.19 12.48
C GLY A 116 3.25 -7.81 13.76
N ALA A 117 4.31 -8.55 14.09
CA ALA A 117 5.12 -8.33 15.30
C ALA A 117 5.75 -6.93 15.35
N LEU A 118 6.03 -6.33 14.19
CA LEU A 118 6.66 -5.01 14.07
C LEU A 118 5.86 -3.93 14.80
N VAL A 119 4.52 -3.97 14.69
CA VAL A 119 3.62 -3.01 15.36
C VAL A 119 3.81 -3.04 16.86
N GLY A 120 3.86 -4.25 17.45
CA GLY A 120 4.10 -4.43 18.89
C GLY A 120 5.47 -3.97 19.34
N TRP A 121 6.52 -4.25 18.55
CA TRP A 121 7.87 -3.82 18.85
C TRP A 121 8.02 -2.30 18.84
N VAL A 122 7.47 -1.64 17.82
CA VAL A 122 7.51 -0.17 17.72
C VAL A 122 6.71 0.47 18.83
N ALA A 123 5.53 -0.05 19.15
CA ALA A 123 4.70 0.45 20.24
C ALA A 123 5.38 0.30 21.61
N TRP A 124 5.97 -0.87 21.87
CA TRP A 124 6.72 -1.08 23.12
C TRP A 124 7.93 -0.15 23.24
N PHE A 125 8.71 0.01 22.14
CA PHE A 125 9.82 0.96 22.10
C PHE A 125 9.37 2.39 22.39
N ALA A 126 8.32 2.85 21.71
CA ALA A 126 7.80 4.20 21.84
C ALA A 126 7.32 4.50 23.27
N GLN A 127 6.58 3.57 23.88
CA GLN A 127 6.16 3.69 25.28
C GLN A 127 7.34 3.80 26.25
N LEU A 128 8.36 2.93 26.08
CA LEU A 128 9.56 2.95 26.92
C LEU A 128 10.32 4.28 26.87
N HIS A 129 10.23 4.99 25.72
CA HIS A 129 10.96 6.24 25.49
C HIS A 129 10.06 7.49 25.46
N GLY A 130 8.78 7.38 25.86
CA GLY A 130 7.84 8.52 25.84
C GLY A 130 7.63 9.09 24.44
N ARG A 131 7.60 8.24 23.42
CA ARG A 131 7.40 8.60 22.01
C ARG A 131 6.03 8.15 21.53
N ARG A 132 5.58 8.69 20.41
CA ARG A 132 4.27 8.39 19.83
C ARG A 132 4.34 7.33 18.75
N VAL A 133 3.25 6.55 18.63
CA VAL A 133 3.05 5.58 17.55
C VAL A 133 1.75 5.89 16.81
N VAL A 134 1.86 6.01 15.51
CA VAL A 134 0.73 6.03 14.60
C VAL A 134 0.75 4.75 13.78
N PHE A 135 -0.32 3.97 13.90
CA PHE A 135 -0.47 2.71 13.18
C PHE A 135 -1.53 2.82 12.09
N ARG A 136 -1.24 2.31 10.89
CA ARG A 136 -2.23 2.22 9.81
C ARG A 136 -2.49 0.76 9.43
N VAL A 137 -3.76 0.36 9.44
CA VAL A 137 -4.16 -0.94 8.90
C VAL A 137 -3.99 -0.96 7.37
N ALA A 138 -3.62 -2.10 6.82
CA ALA A 138 -3.32 -2.25 5.40
C ALA A 138 -4.33 -3.13 4.65
N SER A 139 -5.13 -3.91 5.38
CA SER A 139 -6.12 -4.82 4.82
C SER A 139 -7.30 -4.97 5.77
N ASP A 140 -8.46 -5.35 5.26
CA ASP A 140 -9.63 -5.70 6.08
C ASP A 140 -9.32 -6.87 7.02
N THR A 141 -8.42 -7.77 6.62
CA THR A 141 -7.98 -8.88 7.46
C THR A 141 -7.18 -8.44 8.69
N ASP A 142 -6.58 -7.24 8.66
CA ASP A 142 -5.89 -6.67 9.82
C ASP A 142 -6.88 -6.24 10.90
N CYS A 143 -8.12 -5.92 10.49
CA CYS A 143 -9.16 -5.39 11.37
C CYS A 143 -10.04 -6.49 12.01
N ASP A 144 -9.96 -7.73 11.53
CA ASP A 144 -10.79 -8.86 11.97
C ASP A 144 -9.92 -9.98 12.56
N PRO A 145 -9.98 -10.22 13.88
CA PRO A 145 -9.18 -11.28 14.54
C PRO A 145 -9.40 -12.69 13.95
N ALA A 146 -10.60 -12.97 13.43
CA ALA A 146 -10.92 -14.27 12.85
C ALA A 146 -10.28 -14.46 11.45
N ARG A 147 -9.99 -13.37 10.76
CA ARG A 147 -9.43 -13.37 9.39
C ARG A 147 -7.96 -12.97 9.35
N LEU A 148 -7.35 -12.66 10.51
CA LEU A 148 -5.98 -12.16 10.62
C LEU A 148 -4.97 -13.16 10.02
N LEU A 149 -4.20 -12.69 9.04
CA LEU A 149 -3.24 -13.51 8.28
C LEU A 149 -1.90 -13.72 9.01
N VAL A 150 -1.73 -13.22 10.22
CA VAL A 150 -0.53 -13.42 11.03
C VAL A 150 -0.50 -14.85 11.57
N ARG A 151 0.50 -15.65 11.15
CA ARG A 151 0.55 -17.11 11.41
C ARG A 151 0.87 -17.48 12.86
N HIS A 152 1.86 -16.81 13.47
CA HIS A 152 2.37 -17.19 14.79
C HIS A 152 1.62 -16.50 15.93
N ALA A 153 1.24 -17.27 16.96
CA ALA A 153 0.52 -16.75 18.13
C ALA A 153 1.26 -15.58 18.82
N ARG A 154 2.60 -15.68 18.95
CA ARG A 154 3.46 -14.61 19.46
C ARG A 154 3.29 -13.31 18.64
N ASP A 155 3.31 -13.41 17.32
CA ASP A 155 3.24 -12.25 16.42
C ASP A 155 1.82 -11.65 16.44
N ARG A 156 0.79 -12.49 16.58
CA ARG A 156 -0.60 -12.04 16.85
C ARG A 156 -0.72 -11.27 18.15
N TRP A 157 -0.11 -11.80 19.22
CA TRP A 157 -0.10 -11.11 20.51
C TRP A 157 0.60 -9.75 20.42
N LEU A 158 1.77 -9.68 19.80
CA LEU A 158 2.49 -8.42 19.55
C LEU A 158 1.68 -7.45 18.71
N TYR A 159 1.00 -7.95 17.68
CA TYR A 159 0.11 -7.12 16.87
C TYR A 159 -1.01 -6.51 17.70
N HIS A 160 -1.75 -7.32 18.45
CA HIS A 160 -2.83 -6.83 19.31
C HIS A 160 -2.33 -5.86 20.39
N TYR A 161 -1.18 -6.18 21.00
CA TYR A 161 -0.54 -5.28 21.94
C TYR A 161 -0.26 -3.90 21.30
N GLY A 162 0.38 -3.89 20.12
CA GLY A 162 0.72 -2.66 19.42
C GLY A 162 -0.51 -1.88 18.93
N LEU A 163 -1.51 -2.58 18.38
CA LEU A 163 -2.77 -1.99 17.92
C LEU A 163 -3.48 -1.21 19.04
N HIS A 164 -3.56 -1.80 20.25
CA HIS A 164 -4.21 -1.15 21.42
C HIS A 164 -3.32 -0.12 22.13
N ARG A 165 -2.05 0.01 21.75
CA ARG A 165 -1.09 0.96 22.32
C ARG A 165 -0.69 2.06 21.35
N ALA A 166 -1.20 2.03 20.12
CA ALA A 166 -1.01 3.12 19.19
C ALA A 166 -1.76 4.38 19.65
N ASP A 167 -1.10 5.54 19.57
CA ASP A 167 -1.69 6.84 19.92
C ASP A 167 -2.72 7.30 18.89
N ALA A 168 -2.59 6.82 17.66
CA ALA A 168 -3.60 6.98 16.62
C ALA A 168 -3.61 5.74 15.71
N VAL A 169 -4.82 5.30 15.36
CA VAL A 169 -5.03 4.24 14.38
C VAL A 169 -5.65 4.86 13.13
N LEU A 170 -5.07 4.55 11.99
CA LEU A 170 -5.49 5.01 10.67
C LEU A 170 -6.03 3.85 9.85
N ALA A 171 -7.01 4.13 9.04
CA ALA A 171 -7.64 3.17 8.13
C ALA A 171 -7.61 3.69 6.70
N GLN A 172 -7.77 2.80 5.73
CA GLN A 172 -7.82 3.14 4.30
C GLN A 172 -9.25 3.33 3.82
N THR A 173 -10.23 2.75 4.53
CA THR A 173 -11.64 2.73 4.14
C THR A 173 -12.55 2.91 5.36
N ALA A 174 -13.77 3.40 5.14
CA ALA A 174 -14.80 3.49 6.19
C ALA A 174 -15.19 2.09 6.70
N HIS A 175 -15.14 1.08 5.82
CA HIS A 175 -15.36 -0.32 6.20
C HIS A 175 -14.34 -0.78 7.25
N GLN A 176 -13.06 -0.46 7.10
CA GLN A 176 -12.02 -0.79 8.08
C GLN A 176 -12.25 -0.07 9.43
N VAL A 177 -12.70 1.19 9.41
CA VAL A 177 -13.08 1.89 10.65
C VAL A 177 -14.19 1.15 11.40
N GLU A 178 -15.20 0.69 10.68
CA GLU A 178 -16.30 -0.08 11.29
C GLU A 178 -15.82 -1.43 11.84
N LEU A 179 -14.96 -2.14 11.13
CA LEU A 179 -14.36 -3.39 11.62
C LEU A 179 -13.51 -3.15 12.88
N LEU A 180 -12.67 -2.12 12.91
CA LEU A 180 -11.84 -1.77 14.07
C LEU A 180 -12.70 -1.41 15.29
N ARG A 181 -13.78 -0.64 15.09
CA ARG A 181 -14.73 -0.31 16.14
C ARG A 181 -15.43 -1.56 16.67
N ARG A 182 -15.91 -2.43 15.79
CA ARG A 182 -16.65 -3.65 16.14
C ARG A 182 -15.80 -4.68 16.88
N HIS A 183 -14.60 -4.96 16.36
CA HIS A 183 -13.78 -6.06 16.86
C HIS A 183 -12.78 -5.64 17.94
N HIS A 184 -12.31 -4.39 17.92
CA HIS A 184 -11.25 -3.90 18.80
C HIS A 184 -11.68 -2.73 19.69
N ARG A 185 -12.85 -2.12 19.47
CA ARG A 185 -13.33 -0.90 20.16
C ARG A 185 -12.36 0.27 19.96
N ILE A 186 -11.77 0.36 18.78
CA ILE A 186 -10.82 1.40 18.40
C ILE A 186 -11.48 2.33 17.40
N ASP A 187 -11.41 3.64 17.69
CA ASP A 187 -11.76 4.68 16.71
C ASP A 187 -10.56 4.97 15.83
N ALA A 188 -10.77 4.88 14.53
CA ALA A 188 -9.75 5.13 13.52
C ALA A 188 -10.18 6.26 12.59
N ALA A 189 -9.21 6.97 12.01
CA ALA A 189 -9.46 7.96 10.99
C ALA A 189 -9.15 7.38 9.60
N VAL A 190 -10.02 7.66 8.62
CA VAL A 190 -9.72 7.32 7.22
C VAL A 190 -8.69 8.30 6.68
N VAL A 191 -7.62 7.77 6.08
CA VAL A 191 -6.56 8.55 5.44
C VAL A 191 -6.37 8.14 4.00
N PRO A 192 -6.22 9.08 3.07
CA PRO A 192 -5.91 8.79 1.69
C PRO A 192 -4.53 8.14 1.55
N MET A 193 -4.37 7.34 0.50
CA MET A 193 -3.09 6.75 0.14
C MET A 193 -2.27 7.76 -0.69
N ALA A 194 -0.96 7.77 -0.47
CA ALA A 194 -0.03 8.58 -1.26
C ALA A 194 0.11 8.03 -2.68
N LEU A 195 0.32 8.90 -3.64
CA LEU A 195 0.52 8.56 -5.03
C LEU A 195 1.64 9.39 -5.66
N GLU A 196 2.42 8.76 -6.52
CA GLU A 196 3.34 9.47 -7.41
C GLU A 196 2.54 10.11 -8.55
N PRO A 197 2.65 11.42 -8.76
CA PRO A 197 1.97 12.08 -9.88
C PRO A 197 2.34 11.43 -11.22
N PRO A 198 1.41 11.29 -12.17
CA PRO A 198 1.72 10.78 -13.47
C PRO A 198 2.69 11.72 -14.21
N ALA A 199 3.70 11.18 -14.88
CA ALA A 199 4.71 11.97 -15.62
C ALA A 199 4.14 12.69 -16.85
N ALA A 200 3.10 12.15 -17.48
CA ALA A 200 2.33 12.76 -18.58
C ALA A 200 1.03 11.98 -18.80
N ASP A 201 -0.04 12.69 -19.15
CA ASP A 201 -1.29 12.08 -19.57
C ASP A 201 -1.17 11.58 -21.02
N ARG A 202 -1.48 10.29 -21.24
CA ARG A 202 -1.66 9.76 -22.60
C ARG A 202 -3.15 9.79 -22.94
N PRO A 203 -3.52 10.37 -24.10
CA PRO A 203 -4.89 10.29 -24.59
C PRO A 203 -5.36 8.82 -24.67
N ALA A 204 -6.60 8.55 -24.31
CA ALA A 204 -7.16 7.18 -24.30
C ALA A 204 -7.06 6.50 -25.69
N ALA A 205 -7.13 7.27 -26.77
CA ALA A 205 -7.01 6.80 -28.15
C ALA A 205 -5.60 6.24 -28.50
N ALA A 206 -4.55 6.66 -27.77
CA ALA A 206 -3.18 6.20 -27.99
C ALA A 206 -2.83 4.95 -27.17
N ARG A 207 -3.80 4.35 -26.44
CA ARG A 207 -3.60 3.18 -25.58
C ARG A 207 -3.70 1.90 -26.39
N ASP A 208 -2.68 1.05 -26.28
CA ASP A 208 -2.54 -0.19 -27.05
C ASP A 208 -2.76 -1.47 -26.23
N ILE A 209 -3.10 -1.36 -24.95
CA ILE A 209 -3.50 -2.44 -24.07
C ILE A 209 -5.00 -2.27 -23.76
N ASP A 210 -5.82 -3.25 -24.16
CA ASP A 210 -7.26 -3.13 -23.94
C ASP A 210 -7.61 -3.37 -22.48
N VAL A 211 -6.99 -4.38 -21.83
CA VAL A 211 -7.20 -4.69 -20.40
C VAL A 211 -5.88 -5.04 -19.72
N LEU A 212 -5.58 -4.38 -18.64
CA LEU A 212 -4.41 -4.64 -17.79
C LEU A 212 -4.82 -5.16 -16.42
N TRP A 213 -4.12 -6.17 -15.93
CA TRP A 213 -4.18 -6.66 -14.56
C TRP A 213 -2.78 -6.58 -13.91
N VAL A 214 -2.70 -6.07 -12.66
CA VAL A 214 -1.43 -5.92 -11.93
C VAL A 214 -1.62 -6.32 -10.47
N ALA A 215 -0.95 -7.39 -10.04
CA ALA A 215 -0.77 -7.74 -8.62
C ALA A 215 0.34 -8.77 -8.44
N ASN A 216 0.84 -8.95 -7.21
CA ASN A 216 1.63 -10.14 -6.89
C ASN A 216 0.78 -11.40 -7.06
N LEU A 217 1.37 -12.48 -7.62
CA LEU A 217 0.65 -13.73 -7.90
C LEU A 217 0.38 -14.48 -6.60
N ARG A 218 -0.79 -14.23 -6.02
CA ARG A 218 -1.32 -14.89 -4.82
C ARG A 218 -2.72 -15.44 -5.10
N SER A 219 -3.08 -16.52 -4.40
CA SER A 219 -4.41 -17.13 -4.48
C SER A 219 -5.54 -16.16 -4.22
N LEU A 220 -5.38 -15.25 -3.23
CA LEU A 220 -6.38 -14.22 -2.92
C LEU A 220 -6.60 -13.19 -4.05
N LYS A 221 -5.66 -13.05 -4.99
CA LYS A 221 -5.75 -12.15 -6.15
C LYS A 221 -6.46 -12.80 -7.35
N ARG A 222 -6.61 -14.11 -7.31
CA ARG A 222 -7.33 -14.95 -8.31
C ARG A 222 -6.95 -14.63 -9.76
N PRO A 223 -5.63 -14.65 -10.13
CA PRO A 223 -5.20 -14.34 -11.49
C PRO A 223 -5.79 -15.29 -12.54
N GLU A 224 -6.15 -16.50 -12.16
CA GLU A 224 -6.81 -17.51 -13.02
C GLU A 224 -8.16 -17.01 -13.57
N LEU A 225 -8.89 -16.20 -12.84
CA LEU A 225 -10.16 -15.62 -13.32
C LEU A 225 -9.92 -14.57 -14.41
N PHE A 226 -8.80 -13.84 -14.35
CA PHE A 226 -8.43 -12.92 -15.42
C PHE A 226 -8.08 -13.66 -16.72
N VAL A 227 -7.44 -14.83 -16.62
CA VAL A 227 -7.23 -15.71 -17.78
C VAL A 227 -8.56 -16.14 -18.40
N GLN A 228 -9.54 -16.54 -17.57
CA GLN A 228 -10.88 -16.90 -18.05
C GLN A 228 -11.57 -15.73 -18.75
N VAL A 229 -11.44 -14.50 -18.22
CA VAL A 229 -11.99 -13.30 -18.89
C VAL A 229 -11.35 -13.11 -20.27
N ALA A 230 -10.03 -13.28 -20.41
CA ALA A 230 -9.34 -13.17 -21.68
C ALA A 230 -9.80 -14.23 -22.69
N GLN A 231 -10.12 -15.44 -22.26
CA GLN A 231 -10.68 -16.50 -23.11
C GLN A 231 -12.07 -16.14 -23.67
N HIS A 232 -12.90 -15.41 -22.92
CA HIS A 232 -14.22 -14.95 -23.39
C HIS A 232 -14.14 -13.84 -24.42
N LEU A 233 -13.01 -13.12 -24.52
CA LEU A 233 -12.84 -11.92 -25.33
C LEU A 233 -11.62 -12.02 -26.26
N PRO A 234 -11.58 -12.97 -27.22
CA PRO A 234 -10.38 -13.26 -28.02
C PRO A 234 -9.96 -12.09 -28.93
N GLY A 235 -10.85 -11.14 -29.20
CA GLY A 235 -10.56 -9.96 -30.02
C GLY A 235 -9.88 -8.81 -29.27
N LEU A 236 -9.71 -8.90 -27.93
CA LEU A 236 -9.09 -7.87 -27.10
C LEU A 236 -7.71 -8.32 -26.60
N ARG A 237 -6.81 -7.36 -26.37
CA ARG A 237 -5.43 -7.59 -25.87
C ARG A 237 -5.39 -7.47 -24.36
N PHE A 238 -5.06 -8.59 -23.72
CA PHE A 238 -4.95 -8.72 -22.27
C PHE A 238 -3.49 -8.75 -21.85
N HIS A 239 -3.13 -7.95 -20.84
CA HIS A 239 -1.80 -7.97 -20.25
C HIS A 239 -1.89 -8.25 -18.75
N LEU A 240 -1.06 -9.16 -18.25
CA LEU A 240 -0.95 -9.51 -16.85
C LEU A 240 0.47 -9.25 -16.34
N VAL A 241 0.59 -8.41 -15.33
CA VAL A 241 1.83 -8.10 -14.62
C VAL A 241 1.75 -8.67 -13.22
N GLY A 242 2.68 -9.55 -12.87
CA GLY A 242 2.73 -10.14 -11.54
C GLY A 242 3.93 -11.02 -11.31
N GLY A 243 4.57 -10.85 -10.14
CA GLY A 243 5.70 -11.67 -9.74
C GLY A 243 5.26 -12.88 -8.92
N ALA A 244 5.97 -14.02 -9.13
CA ALA A 244 5.80 -15.21 -8.31
C ALA A 244 6.08 -14.92 -6.82
N MET A 245 5.31 -15.58 -5.96
CA MET A 245 5.47 -15.53 -4.51
C MET A 245 6.14 -16.81 -4.01
N ARG A 246 7.10 -16.69 -3.09
CA ARG A 246 7.84 -17.84 -2.54
C ARG A 246 6.98 -18.80 -1.74
N ASP A 247 5.94 -18.25 -1.12
CA ASP A 247 4.99 -18.98 -0.27
C ASP A 247 3.80 -19.59 -1.05
N GLU A 248 3.64 -19.23 -2.35
CA GLU A 248 2.57 -19.73 -3.23
C GLU A 248 3.11 -19.99 -4.67
N PRO A 249 4.17 -20.81 -4.86
CA PRO A 249 4.77 -21.05 -6.18
C PRO A 249 3.81 -21.75 -7.16
N GLU A 250 2.86 -22.52 -6.66
CA GLU A 250 1.85 -23.25 -7.44
C GLU A 250 0.93 -22.30 -8.21
N VAL A 251 0.60 -21.14 -7.66
CA VAL A 251 -0.22 -20.13 -8.34
C VAL A 251 0.42 -19.70 -9.65
N THR A 252 1.72 -19.46 -9.65
CA THR A 252 2.47 -19.08 -10.85
C THR A 252 2.49 -20.22 -11.89
N THR A 253 2.78 -21.43 -11.44
CA THR A 253 2.85 -22.60 -12.35
C THR A 253 1.49 -22.89 -13.00
N GLN A 254 0.42 -22.82 -12.23
CA GLN A 254 -0.94 -23.01 -12.73
C GLN A 254 -1.31 -21.90 -13.73
N LEU A 255 -1.03 -20.62 -13.39
CA LEU A 255 -1.30 -19.48 -14.25
C LEU A 255 -0.60 -19.61 -15.61
N GLN A 256 0.70 -19.99 -15.62
CA GLN A 256 1.47 -20.16 -16.85
C GLN A 256 0.86 -21.24 -17.75
N ARG A 257 0.44 -22.38 -17.17
CA ARG A 257 -0.22 -23.46 -17.93
C ARG A 257 -1.53 -23.00 -18.56
N GLN A 258 -2.37 -22.28 -17.80
CA GLN A 258 -3.66 -21.78 -18.29
C GLN A 258 -3.47 -20.70 -19.37
N ALA A 259 -2.54 -19.78 -19.18
CA ALA A 259 -2.27 -18.69 -20.10
C ALA A 259 -1.65 -19.16 -21.44
N ALA A 260 -0.95 -20.29 -21.46
CA ALA A 260 -0.36 -20.84 -22.68
C ALA A 260 -1.39 -21.17 -23.78
N ALA A 261 -2.64 -21.41 -23.41
CA ALA A 261 -3.74 -21.66 -24.33
C ALA A 261 -4.54 -20.39 -24.72
N VAL A 262 -4.10 -19.20 -24.29
CA VAL A 262 -4.82 -17.92 -24.47
C VAL A 262 -3.95 -16.93 -25.26
N PRO A 263 -4.04 -16.94 -26.61
CA PRO A 263 -3.09 -16.21 -27.46
C PRO A 263 -3.18 -14.68 -27.35
N ASN A 264 -4.30 -14.15 -26.88
CA ASN A 264 -4.54 -12.73 -26.66
C ASN A 264 -4.15 -12.25 -25.25
N LEU A 265 -3.54 -13.12 -24.42
CA LEU A 265 -3.04 -12.79 -23.09
C LEU A 265 -1.51 -12.79 -23.05
N ARG A 266 -0.91 -11.67 -22.69
CA ARG A 266 0.52 -11.52 -22.48
C ARG A 266 0.87 -11.52 -20.98
N LEU A 267 1.67 -12.48 -20.54
CA LEU A 267 2.26 -12.51 -19.20
C LEU A 267 3.59 -11.76 -19.21
N HIS A 268 3.73 -10.74 -18.37
CA HIS A 268 4.97 -9.96 -18.22
C HIS A 268 5.88 -10.48 -17.12
N GLY A 269 5.37 -11.32 -16.21
CA GLY A 269 6.10 -11.68 -15.01
C GLY A 269 6.25 -10.49 -14.05
N ARG A 270 7.33 -10.49 -13.27
CA ARG A 270 7.70 -9.38 -12.38
C ARG A 270 8.24 -8.21 -13.22
N VAL A 271 7.65 -7.05 -13.04
CA VAL A 271 8.04 -5.81 -13.71
C VAL A 271 8.36 -4.77 -12.62
N GLY A 272 9.35 -3.94 -12.84
CA GLY A 272 9.72 -2.83 -11.96
C GLY A 272 8.56 -1.84 -11.77
N TYR A 273 8.59 -1.10 -10.66
CA TYR A 273 7.51 -0.17 -10.30
C TYR A 273 7.22 0.86 -11.40
N HIS A 274 8.24 1.56 -11.89
CA HIS A 274 8.07 2.60 -12.92
C HIS A 274 7.64 2.02 -14.28
N ASP A 275 8.14 0.84 -14.65
CA ASP A 275 7.72 0.15 -15.87
C ASP A 275 6.28 -0.34 -15.77
N THR A 276 5.86 -0.77 -14.58
CA THR A 276 4.45 -1.11 -14.31
C THR A 276 3.56 0.12 -14.51
N LEU A 277 3.96 1.29 -14.00
CA LEU A 277 3.21 2.54 -14.20
C LEU A 277 3.15 2.94 -15.69
N ALA A 278 4.20 2.66 -16.47
CA ALA A 278 4.19 2.86 -17.91
C ALA A 278 3.20 1.92 -18.64
N LEU A 279 3.08 0.67 -18.20
CA LEU A 279 2.06 -0.25 -18.72
C LEU A 279 0.65 0.21 -18.34
N VAL A 280 0.44 0.68 -17.11
CA VAL A 280 -0.86 1.25 -16.69
C VAL A 280 -1.25 2.42 -17.57
N ALA A 281 -0.33 3.34 -17.91
CA ALA A 281 -0.61 4.48 -18.79
C ALA A 281 -1.00 4.08 -20.23
N ARG A 282 -0.65 2.85 -20.65
CA ARG A 282 -0.99 2.28 -21.96
C ARG A 282 -2.31 1.51 -21.95
N ALA A 283 -2.90 1.25 -20.77
CA ALA A 283 -4.12 0.48 -20.67
C ALA A 283 -5.37 1.33 -20.90
N ARG A 284 -6.40 0.73 -21.52
CA ARG A 284 -7.73 1.32 -21.65
C ARG A 284 -8.58 1.05 -20.41
N LEU A 285 -8.48 -0.16 -19.87
CA LEU A 285 -9.17 -0.62 -18.66
C LEU A 285 -8.20 -1.33 -17.73
N PHE A 286 -8.43 -1.20 -16.44
CA PHE A 286 -7.74 -1.96 -15.40
C PHE A 286 -8.68 -2.98 -14.79
N ALA A 287 -8.32 -4.27 -14.80
CA ALA A 287 -9.12 -5.32 -14.20
C ALA A 287 -8.51 -5.79 -12.86
N SER A 288 -9.37 -6.09 -11.88
CA SER A 288 -8.95 -6.74 -10.64
C SER A 288 -9.92 -7.87 -10.27
N THR A 289 -9.33 -9.03 -10.01
CA THR A 289 -10.04 -10.25 -9.62
C THR A 289 -9.86 -10.61 -8.15
N SER A 290 -9.35 -9.67 -7.34
CA SER A 290 -9.06 -9.88 -5.93
C SER A 290 -10.30 -10.25 -5.12
N LEU A 291 -10.12 -11.20 -4.19
CA LEU A 291 -11.17 -11.62 -3.27
C LEU A 291 -11.38 -10.60 -2.15
N THR A 292 -10.30 -10.02 -1.66
CA THR A 292 -10.30 -9.04 -0.58
C THR A 292 -9.11 -8.10 -0.74
N GLU A 293 -9.33 -6.86 -0.39
CA GLU A 293 -8.31 -5.78 -0.39
C GLU A 293 -8.53 -4.90 0.84
N GLY A 294 -7.56 -4.04 1.15
CA GLY A 294 -7.84 -2.80 1.86
C GLY A 294 -8.24 -1.73 0.84
N PHE A 295 -7.32 -0.81 0.54
CA PHE A 295 -7.47 0.06 -0.63
C PHE A 295 -6.39 -0.28 -1.66
N PRO A 296 -6.73 -0.80 -2.86
CA PRO A 296 -5.72 -1.21 -3.83
C PRO A 296 -4.93 -0.01 -4.38
N ASN A 297 -3.63 0.05 -4.13
CA ASN A 297 -2.74 1.08 -4.73
C ASN A 297 -2.84 1.11 -6.25
N THR A 298 -3.04 -0.05 -6.87
CA THR A 298 -3.16 -0.18 -8.32
C THR A 298 -4.40 0.53 -8.88
N PHE A 299 -5.46 0.70 -8.08
CA PHE A 299 -6.62 1.50 -8.48
C PHE A 299 -6.25 2.98 -8.57
N LEU A 300 -5.55 3.51 -7.57
CA LEU A 300 -5.06 4.90 -7.61
C LEU A 300 -4.09 5.13 -8.77
N GLN A 301 -3.20 4.16 -9.02
CA GLN A 301 -2.28 4.20 -10.17
C GLN A 301 -3.01 4.21 -11.50
N ALA A 302 -4.11 3.45 -11.62
CA ALA A 302 -4.98 3.43 -12.79
C ALA A 302 -5.76 4.74 -12.93
N TRP A 303 -6.49 5.14 -11.89
CA TRP A 303 -7.33 6.36 -11.94
C TRP A 303 -6.53 7.63 -12.16
N SER A 304 -5.33 7.76 -11.56
CA SER A 304 -4.44 8.92 -11.81
C SER A 304 -3.99 9.04 -13.25
N ARG A 305 -4.08 7.97 -14.04
CA ARG A 305 -3.76 7.91 -15.48
C ARG A 305 -5.01 7.85 -16.34
N GLY A 306 -6.18 8.14 -15.76
CA GLY A 306 -7.45 8.09 -16.45
C GLY A 306 -7.81 6.70 -16.94
N VAL A 307 -7.46 5.63 -16.20
CA VAL A 307 -7.78 4.25 -16.53
C VAL A 307 -8.88 3.75 -15.59
N PRO A 308 -10.12 3.59 -16.07
CA PRO A 308 -11.20 3.08 -15.25
C PRO A 308 -10.99 1.61 -14.86
N THR A 309 -11.61 1.22 -13.74
CA THR A 309 -11.49 -0.14 -13.20
C THR A 309 -12.72 -1.00 -13.48
N VAL A 310 -12.52 -2.31 -13.77
CA VAL A 310 -13.56 -3.34 -13.72
C VAL A 310 -13.11 -4.39 -12.70
N SER A 311 -13.84 -4.56 -11.59
CA SER A 311 -13.33 -5.26 -10.44
C SER A 311 -14.39 -6.02 -9.66
N PHE A 312 -14.00 -7.14 -9.02
CA PHE A 312 -14.83 -7.81 -8.02
C PHE A 312 -14.88 -7.09 -6.67
N PHE A 313 -13.99 -6.12 -6.47
CA PHE A 313 -13.91 -5.32 -5.26
C PHE A 313 -14.10 -3.84 -5.59
N ASP A 314 -14.87 -3.14 -4.76
CA ASP A 314 -15.05 -1.68 -4.86
C ASP A 314 -14.91 -1.08 -3.45
N PRO A 315 -13.76 -0.47 -3.11
CA PRO A 315 -13.53 0.07 -1.78
C PRO A 315 -14.56 1.16 -1.46
N ASP A 316 -15.35 0.95 -0.40
CA ASP A 316 -16.44 1.83 0.04
C ASP A 316 -17.43 2.23 -1.07
N GLY A 317 -17.51 1.47 -2.18
CA GLY A 317 -18.33 1.81 -3.35
C GLY A 317 -17.85 3.03 -4.13
N LEU A 318 -16.58 3.43 -3.97
CA LEU A 318 -16.02 4.65 -4.57
C LEU A 318 -15.98 4.58 -6.10
N ALA A 319 -15.57 3.44 -6.66
CA ALA A 319 -15.44 3.30 -8.10
C ALA A 319 -16.80 3.47 -8.81
N THR A 320 -17.82 2.82 -8.27
CA THR A 320 -19.19 2.92 -8.80
C THR A 320 -19.80 4.30 -8.57
N ARG A 321 -19.66 4.84 -7.34
CA ARG A 321 -20.26 6.13 -6.95
C ARG A 321 -19.74 7.31 -7.77
N HIS A 322 -18.45 7.30 -8.11
CA HIS A 322 -17.82 8.38 -8.86
C HIS A 322 -17.74 8.13 -10.37
N GLY A 323 -18.27 7.00 -10.87
CA GLY A 323 -18.23 6.66 -12.29
C GLY A 323 -16.81 6.39 -12.82
N ILE A 324 -15.89 5.95 -11.94
CA ILE A 324 -14.48 5.68 -12.24
C ILE A 324 -14.17 4.19 -12.36
N GLY A 325 -15.18 3.36 -12.21
CA GLY A 325 -15.09 1.91 -12.37
C GLY A 325 -16.44 1.23 -12.26
N VAL A 326 -16.43 -0.08 -12.45
CA VAL A 326 -17.60 -0.96 -12.36
C VAL A 326 -17.26 -2.15 -11.46
N ARG A 327 -18.09 -2.38 -10.44
CA ARG A 327 -18.06 -3.60 -9.66
C ARG A 327 -18.83 -4.71 -10.37
N VAL A 328 -18.27 -5.89 -10.38
CA VAL A 328 -18.84 -7.11 -10.97
C VAL A 328 -18.74 -8.28 -9.98
N GLU A 329 -19.54 -9.33 -10.19
CA GLU A 329 -19.62 -10.46 -9.26
C GLU A 329 -19.24 -11.79 -9.92
N SER A 330 -19.00 -11.81 -11.24
CA SER A 330 -18.62 -13.02 -11.98
C SER A 330 -17.72 -12.72 -13.17
N VAL A 331 -17.02 -13.75 -13.65
CA VAL A 331 -16.21 -13.69 -14.88
C VAL A 331 -17.05 -13.26 -16.07
N ALA A 332 -18.26 -13.81 -16.21
CA ALA A 332 -19.16 -13.45 -17.30
C ALA A 332 -19.58 -11.97 -17.27
N GLN A 333 -19.90 -11.44 -16.07
CA GLN A 333 -20.18 -10.02 -15.91
C GLN A 333 -18.96 -9.15 -16.21
N MET A 334 -17.77 -9.57 -15.78
CA MET A 334 -16.53 -8.85 -16.07
C MET A 334 -16.27 -8.81 -17.56
N ALA A 335 -16.40 -9.93 -18.26
CA ALA A 335 -16.24 -9.98 -19.72
C ALA A 335 -17.25 -9.07 -20.43
N ALA A 336 -18.54 -9.15 -20.08
CA ALA A 336 -19.58 -8.31 -20.67
C ALA A 336 -19.34 -6.80 -20.45
N GLN A 337 -18.91 -6.40 -19.24
CA GLN A 337 -18.58 -5.00 -18.95
C GLN A 337 -17.35 -4.51 -19.71
N ILE A 338 -16.30 -5.34 -19.82
CA ILE A 338 -15.10 -5.03 -20.59
C ILE A 338 -15.45 -4.87 -22.08
N GLU A 339 -16.23 -5.77 -22.66
CA GLU A 339 -16.66 -5.72 -24.06
C GLU A 339 -17.45 -4.45 -24.33
N MET A 340 -18.46 -4.17 -23.49
CA MET A 340 -19.29 -2.96 -23.61
C MET A 340 -18.46 -1.68 -23.56
N LEU A 341 -17.54 -1.56 -22.59
CA LEU A 341 -16.72 -0.35 -22.43
C LEU A 341 -15.70 -0.19 -23.56
N ASN A 342 -15.14 -1.27 -24.09
CA ASN A 342 -14.25 -1.21 -25.24
C ASN A 342 -15.00 -0.86 -26.53
N GLY A 343 -16.28 -1.23 -26.64
CA GLY A 343 -17.17 -0.90 -27.78
C GLY A 343 -17.77 0.51 -27.71
N ASP A 344 -17.65 1.22 -26.57
CA ASP A 344 -18.16 2.59 -26.39
C ASP A 344 -17.04 3.58 -26.02
N PRO A 345 -16.34 4.13 -27.02
CA PRO A 345 -15.24 5.09 -26.79
C PRO A 345 -15.67 6.37 -26.07
N ALA A 346 -16.93 6.82 -26.27
CA ALA A 346 -17.44 8.03 -25.64
C ALA A 346 -17.62 7.82 -24.12
N ARG A 347 -18.22 6.71 -23.73
CA ARG A 347 -18.37 6.32 -22.34
C ARG A 347 -17.02 6.12 -21.68
N LEU A 348 -16.10 5.44 -22.34
CA LEU A 348 -14.74 5.21 -21.83
C LEU A 348 -13.99 6.53 -21.60
N ALA A 349 -14.09 7.48 -22.55
CA ALA A 349 -13.50 8.81 -22.42
C ALA A 349 -14.10 9.59 -21.23
N HIS A 350 -15.42 9.52 -21.03
CA HIS A 350 -16.09 10.13 -19.89
C HIS A 350 -15.59 9.54 -18.56
N MET A 351 -15.52 8.22 -18.44
CA MET A 351 -14.98 7.56 -17.25
C MET A 351 -13.50 7.91 -17.02
N SER A 352 -12.72 8.00 -18.09
CA SER A 352 -11.31 8.41 -18.02
C SER A 352 -11.16 9.82 -17.45
N ALA A 353 -11.95 10.78 -17.91
CA ALA A 353 -11.97 12.14 -17.37
C ALA A 353 -12.41 12.18 -15.90
N ALA A 354 -13.43 11.37 -15.55
CA ALA A 354 -13.89 11.25 -14.17
C ALA A 354 -12.79 10.70 -13.24
N CYS A 355 -11.98 9.73 -13.69
CA CYS A 355 -10.84 9.22 -12.93
C CYS A 355 -9.84 10.34 -12.59
N VAL A 356 -9.42 11.12 -13.58
CA VAL A 356 -8.46 12.23 -13.39
C VAL A 356 -9.03 13.27 -12.44
N ALA A 357 -10.30 13.69 -12.65
CA ALA A 357 -10.98 14.66 -11.79
C ALA A 357 -11.11 14.17 -10.34
N PHE A 358 -11.41 12.88 -10.13
CA PHE A 358 -11.46 12.28 -8.80
C PHE A 358 -10.11 12.35 -8.10
N MET A 359 -9.04 11.97 -8.80
CA MET A 359 -7.69 11.99 -8.24
C MET A 359 -7.22 13.40 -7.90
N GLN A 360 -7.47 14.38 -8.77
CA GLN A 360 -7.15 15.79 -8.52
C GLN A 360 -7.88 16.37 -7.30
N ARG A 361 -9.10 15.92 -7.03
CA ARG A 361 -9.94 16.44 -5.93
C ARG A 361 -9.65 15.76 -4.58
N HIS A 362 -9.31 14.47 -4.59
CA HIS A 362 -9.26 13.65 -3.38
C HIS A 362 -7.87 13.12 -3.04
N HIS A 363 -6.92 13.19 -3.98
CA HIS A 363 -5.56 12.67 -3.82
C HIS A 363 -4.49 13.71 -4.23
N ASP A 364 -4.83 15.01 -4.16
CA ASP A 364 -3.83 16.07 -4.22
C ASP A 364 -2.94 16.03 -2.95
N ARG A 365 -1.81 16.70 -3.01
CA ARG A 365 -0.79 16.64 -1.96
C ARG A 365 -1.32 17.06 -0.58
N GLU A 366 -2.11 18.13 -0.54
CA GLU A 366 -2.66 18.65 0.72
C GLU A 366 -3.70 17.70 1.32
N SER A 367 -4.64 17.22 0.50
CA SER A 367 -5.66 16.24 0.88
C SER A 367 -5.06 14.95 1.42
N VAL A 368 -3.93 14.49 0.84
CA VAL A 368 -3.23 13.31 1.32
C VAL A 368 -2.54 13.57 2.65
N LEU A 369 -1.79 14.67 2.80
CA LEU A 369 -0.92 14.88 3.96
C LEU A 369 -1.69 15.36 5.20
N ARG A 370 -2.75 16.14 5.03
CA ARG A 370 -3.46 16.78 6.14
C ARG A 370 -3.93 15.80 7.23
N PRO A 371 -4.61 14.67 6.91
CA PRO A 371 -5.05 13.72 7.94
C PRO A 371 -3.88 13.05 8.68
N TYR A 372 -2.73 12.83 8.00
CA TYR A 372 -1.53 12.31 8.66
C TYR A 372 -0.91 13.36 9.58
N ILE A 373 -0.83 14.63 9.14
CA ILE A 373 -0.33 15.74 9.98
C ILE A 373 -1.17 15.86 11.25
N ASP A 374 -2.49 15.81 11.12
CA ASP A 374 -3.40 15.85 12.26
C ASP A 374 -3.19 14.65 13.21
N ALA A 375 -2.95 13.46 12.67
CA ALA A 375 -2.62 12.27 13.47
C ALA A 375 -1.26 12.39 14.16
N PHE A 376 -0.25 12.97 13.50
CA PHE A 376 1.08 13.16 14.05
C PHE A 376 1.13 14.30 15.08
N ALA A 377 0.23 15.28 15.03
CA ALA A 377 0.20 16.43 15.94
C ALA A 377 -0.58 16.19 17.24
N ARG A 378 -1.43 15.14 17.34
CA ARG A 378 -2.23 14.88 18.55
C ARG A 378 -1.31 14.71 19.77
N PRO A 379 -1.62 15.34 20.93
CA PRO A 379 -0.82 15.16 22.14
C PRO A 379 -0.83 13.69 22.60
N VAL A 380 0.28 13.25 23.19
CA VAL A 380 0.36 11.92 23.84
C VAL A 380 -0.72 11.86 24.91
N ALA A 381 -1.63 10.89 24.83
CA ALA A 381 -2.55 10.63 25.93
C ALA A 381 -1.69 10.31 27.18
N ALA A 382 -1.88 11.05 28.26
CA ALA A 382 -1.13 10.83 29.49
C ALA A 382 -1.34 9.37 29.93
N PHE A 383 -0.26 8.61 30.03
CA PHE A 383 -0.28 7.24 30.54
C PHE A 383 -0.75 7.30 32.01
N VAL A 384 -1.95 6.84 32.29
CA VAL A 384 -2.41 6.54 33.66
C VAL A 384 -2.04 5.08 33.92
N PRO A 385 -1.04 4.80 34.78
CA PRO A 385 -0.74 3.42 35.17
C PRO A 385 -1.93 2.86 35.97
N THR A 386 -2.54 1.80 35.47
CA THR A 386 -3.49 0.97 36.23
C THR A 386 -2.76 -0.15 36.93
#